data_1c6aa232cbc57fc0af8b44f1ee983acf
#
_entry.id   1c6aa232cbc57fc0af8b44f1ee983acf
#
_cell.length_a   1.000
_cell.length_b   1.000
_cell.length_c   1.000
_cell.angle_alpha   90.00
_cell.angle_beta   90.00
_cell.angle_gamma   90.00
#
_symmetry.space_group_name_H-M   'P 1'
#
loop_
_entity.id
_entity.type
_entity.pdbx_description
1 polymer ?
#
loop_
_entity_poly.entity_id
_entity_poly.type
_entity_poly.pdbx_seq_one_letter_code
_entity_poly.pdbx_strand_id
1 'polypeptide(L)'
;MSINWCLGATAVHATDPASPIGFWKGGDGTFEMFETEGKLNARIVALSEPKTAEGKEKTDIYNPDPKKRNDAIIGLVFIFGFTKKSDTRWENGTVYDPKSGRSYSCFIELQGPDRIKLRGFLGNALMGRNYFWARAN
;
A
#
# COMPACT_ATOMS: atom_id res chain seq x y z
N MET A 1 -29.86 -29.06 -7.19
CA MET A 1 -29.30 -28.93 -7.26
C MET A 1 -28.70 -28.42 -7.09
N SER A 2 -28.68 -28.27 -6.89
CA SER A 2 -27.96 -27.70 -6.71
C SER A 2 -27.11 -27.34 -6.53
N ILE A 3 -27.14 -27.32 -6.37
CA ILE A 3 -26.29 -27.02 -6.23
C ILE A 3 -25.46 -26.61 -6.21
N ASN A 4 -25.49 -26.64 -6.20
CA ASN A 4 -24.55 -26.25 -6.21
C ASN A 4 -23.90 -25.60 -6.13
N TRP A 5 -24.40 -25.52 -5.94
CA TRP A 5 -23.86 -24.86 -5.92
C TRP A 5 -23.13 -24.35 -5.56
N CYS A 6 -23.42 -24.22 -5.05
CA CYS A 6 -22.75 -23.85 -4.74
C CYS A 6 -21.64 -23.87 -4.83
N LEU A 7 -21.51 -24.12 -4.85
CA LEU A 7 -20.42 -24.21 -5.16
C LEU A 7 -19.85 -23.48 -5.69
N GLY A 8 -20.32 -23.46 -5.91
CA GLY A 8 -19.99 -22.43 -6.85
C GLY A 8 -19.42 -21.23 -6.21
N ALA A 9 -19.84 -20.91 -5.09
CA ALA A 9 -19.35 -19.74 -4.38
C ALA A 9 -17.84 -19.76 -4.22
N THR A 10 -17.27 -20.91 -4.01
CA THR A 10 -15.82 -20.99 -3.89
C THR A 10 -15.13 -20.80 -5.22
N ALA A 11 -15.76 -21.22 -6.27
CA ALA A 11 -15.21 -20.97 -7.60
C ALA A 11 -15.13 -19.49 -7.88
N VAL A 12 -16.03 -18.71 -7.29
CA VAL A 12 -16.00 -17.26 -7.43
C VAL A 12 -14.66 -16.70 -6.99
N HIS A 13 -14.08 -17.24 -5.95
CA HIS A 13 -12.79 -16.74 -5.49
C HIS A 13 -11.68 -16.97 -6.51
N ALA A 14 -11.74 -18.07 -7.22
CA ALA A 14 -10.76 -18.34 -8.28
C ALA A 14 -10.93 -17.39 -9.44
N THR A 15 -12.14 -16.88 -9.66
CA THR A 15 -12.44 -16.00 -10.78
C THR A 15 -12.60 -14.55 -10.39
N ASP A 16 -12.59 -14.25 -9.10
CA ASP A 16 -12.68 -12.88 -8.65
C ASP A 16 -11.52 -12.09 -9.23
N PRO A 17 -11.79 -10.86 -9.64
CA PRO A 17 -10.68 -9.98 -9.95
C PRO A 17 -9.82 -9.91 -8.70
N ALA A 18 -8.56 -9.87 -8.92
CA ALA A 18 -7.66 -9.77 -7.82
C ALA A 18 -7.99 -8.54 -6.99
N SER A 19 -7.94 -8.68 -5.69
CA SER A 19 -8.12 -7.58 -4.76
C SER A 19 -6.76 -7.04 -4.33
N PRO A 20 -6.62 -5.72 -4.14
CA PRO A 20 -5.39 -5.19 -3.60
C PRO A 20 -5.25 -5.44 -2.10
N ILE A 21 -6.30 -5.89 -1.44
CA ILE A 21 -6.28 -6.11 0.00
C ILE A 21 -5.32 -7.26 0.33
N GLY A 22 -4.48 -7.06 1.35
CA GLY A 22 -3.54 -8.07 1.80
C GLY A 22 -2.13 -7.53 1.90
N PHE A 23 -1.16 -8.44 1.86
CA PHE A 23 0.23 -8.09 2.11
C PHE A 23 1.03 -8.05 0.82
N TRP A 24 1.97 -7.09 0.77
CA TRP A 24 2.77 -6.82 -0.40
C TRP A 24 4.21 -6.58 0.00
N LYS A 25 5.14 -6.99 -0.86
CA LYS A 25 6.56 -6.72 -0.69
C LYS A 25 7.06 -5.80 -1.77
N GLY A 26 7.84 -4.79 -1.37
CA GLY A 26 8.47 -3.90 -2.31
C GLY A 26 9.63 -3.16 -1.65
N GLY A 27 10.73 -3.01 -2.39
CA GLY A 27 11.89 -2.34 -1.85
C GLY A 27 12.38 -3.02 -0.57
N ASP A 28 12.42 -2.27 0.50
CA ASP A 28 12.92 -2.74 1.78
C ASP A 28 11.82 -2.97 2.81
N GLY A 29 10.58 -3.11 2.35
CA GLY A 29 9.48 -3.23 3.29
C GLY A 29 8.41 -4.24 2.90
N THR A 30 7.58 -4.56 3.87
CA THR A 30 6.36 -5.32 3.67
C THR A 30 5.21 -4.43 4.13
N PHE A 31 4.16 -4.41 3.34
CA PHE A 31 3.05 -3.47 3.51
C PHE A 31 1.75 -4.24 3.54
N GLU A 32 0.80 -3.73 4.30
CA GLU A 32 -0.55 -4.27 4.29
C GLU A 32 -1.48 -3.24 3.68
N MET A 33 -2.16 -3.62 2.59
CA MET A 33 -3.24 -2.82 2.03
C MET A 33 -4.56 -3.23 2.68
N PHE A 34 -5.31 -2.24 3.10
CA PHE A 34 -6.58 -2.44 3.78
C PHE A 34 -7.56 -1.35 3.38
N GLU A 35 -8.82 -1.59 3.65
CA GLU A 35 -9.87 -0.65 3.29
C GLU A 35 -10.49 -0.06 4.54
N THR A 36 -10.72 1.24 4.53
CA THR A 36 -11.39 1.95 5.61
C THR A 36 -12.33 2.96 5.00
N GLU A 37 -13.59 2.91 5.37
CA GLU A 37 -14.61 3.85 4.88
C GLU A 37 -14.65 3.92 3.35
N GLY A 38 -14.49 2.77 2.71
CA GLY A 38 -14.53 2.69 1.25
C GLY A 38 -13.29 3.18 0.55
N LYS A 39 -12.23 3.52 1.27
CA LYS A 39 -10.97 3.99 0.70
C LYS A 39 -9.87 2.97 0.89
N LEU A 40 -8.94 2.92 -0.07
CA LEU A 40 -7.78 2.03 0.01
C LEU A 40 -6.64 2.73 0.73
N ASN A 41 -6.03 2.03 1.66
CA ASN A 41 -4.92 2.52 2.48
C ASN A 41 -3.85 1.45 2.59
N ALA A 42 -2.66 1.83 3.06
CA ALA A 42 -1.62 0.85 3.35
C ALA A 42 -0.80 1.28 4.54
N ARG A 43 -0.36 0.28 5.31
CA ARG A 43 0.53 0.50 6.46
C ARG A 43 1.80 -0.32 6.29
N ILE A 44 2.86 0.14 6.93
CA ILE A 44 4.13 -0.58 6.95
C ILE A 44 4.04 -1.63 8.05
N VAL A 45 4.25 -2.90 7.70
CA VAL A 45 4.18 -3.97 8.69
C VAL A 45 5.54 -4.58 9.00
N ALA A 46 6.50 -4.45 8.10
CA ALA A 46 7.86 -4.92 8.35
C ALA A 46 8.85 -4.15 7.50
N LEU A 47 10.08 -4.07 7.98
CA LEU A 47 11.20 -3.47 7.26
C LEU A 47 12.35 -4.46 7.28
N SER A 48 13.16 -4.49 6.20
CA SER A 48 14.36 -5.34 6.17
C SER A 48 15.40 -4.84 7.18
N GLU A 49 15.40 -3.53 7.45
CA GLU A 49 16.27 -2.94 8.47
C GLU A 49 15.40 -2.14 9.43
N PRO A 50 14.80 -2.79 10.43
CA PRO A 50 13.86 -2.10 11.31
C PRO A 50 14.52 -1.22 12.36
N LYS A 51 15.83 -1.34 12.54
CA LYS A 51 16.54 -0.61 13.61
C LYS A 51 17.58 0.32 13.05
N THR A 52 17.86 1.38 13.80
CA THR A 52 18.91 2.33 13.48
C THR A 52 20.29 1.69 13.76
N ALA A 53 21.37 2.40 13.37
CA ALA A 53 22.72 1.95 13.66
C ALA A 53 22.96 1.77 15.15
N GLU A 54 22.24 2.53 16.00
CA GLU A 54 22.34 2.43 17.45
C GLU A 54 21.47 1.30 18.04
N GLY A 55 20.80 0.54 17.19
CA GLY A 55 19.95 -0.56 17.64
C GLY A 55 18.57 -0.15 18.12
N LYS A 56 18.15 1.07 17.85
CA LYS A 56 16.81 1.56 18.24
C LYS A 56 15.84 1.37 17.12
N GLU A 57 14.58 1.15 17.47
CA GLU A 57 13.51 1.06 16.49
C GLU A 57 13.43 2.37 15.69
N LYS A 58 13.26 2.26 14.38
CA LYS A 58 13.15 3.44 13.51
C LYS A 58 11.85 4.16 13.77
N THR A 59 11.95 5.48 13.85
CA THR A 59 10.80 6.36 14.06
C THR A 59 10.72 7.36 12.92
N ASP A 60 9.62 8.09 12.87
CA ASP A 60 9.29 9.01 11.79
C ASP A 60 9.96 10.36 11.97
N ILE A 61 11.29 10.35 12.01
CA ILE A 61 12.10 11.52 12.38
C ILE A 61 11.98 12.70 11.44
N TYR A 62 11.58 12.45 10.18
CA TYR A 62 11.44 13.50 9.17
C TYR A 62 10.02 14.03 9.05
N ASN A 63 9.10 13.59 9.92
CA ASN A 63 7.73 14.06 9.87
C ASN A 63 7.71 15.59 10.04
N PRO A 64 6.99 16.31 9.16
CA PRO A 64 6.86 17.75 9.33
C PRO A 64 6.17 18.16 10.62
N ASP A 65 5.37 17.29 11.20
CA ASP A 65 4.77 17.52 12.51
C ASP A 65 5.71 16.98 13.61
N PRO A 66 6.32 17.86 14.41
CA PRO A 66 7.26 17.40 15.45
C PRO A 66 6.64 16.40 16.44
N LYS A 67 5.33 16.46 16.62
CA LYS A 67 4.63 15.57 17.57
C LYS A 67 4.62 14.12 17.08
N LYS A 68 4.86 13.89 15.79
CA LYS A 68 4.82 12.55 15.21
C LYS A 68 6.21 11.95 14.99
N ARG A 69 7.27 12.68 15.30
CA ARG A 69 8.64 12.22 15.00
C ARG A 69 9.09 11.05 15.83
N ASN A 70 8.42 10.79 16.95
CA ASN A 70 8.73 9.63 17.78
C ASN A 70 7.83 8.42 17.47
N ASP A 71 6.90 8.56 16.54
CA ASP A 71 6.04 7.45 16.15
C ASP A 71 6.86 6.41 15.40
N ALA A 72 6.58 5.13 15.67
CA ALA A 72 7.29 4.05 14.99
C ALA A 72 6.98 4.04 13.50
N ILE A 73 7.97 3.69 12.68
CA ILE A 73 7.75 3.48 11.26
C ILE A 73 6.90 2.24 11.03
N ILE A 74 7.17 1.15 11.77
CA ILE A 74 6.34 -0.04 11.67
C ILE A 74 4.97 0.28 12.28
N GLY A 75 3.92 0.05 11.50
CA GLY A 75 2.55 0.42 11.85
C GLY A 75 2.09 1.72 11.21
N LEU A 76 2.99 2.49 10.63
CA LEU A 76 2.64 3.77 10.01
C LEU A 76 1.75 3.56 8.80
N VAL A 77 0.61 4.23 8.78
CA VAL A 77 -0.25 4.30 7.59
C VAL A 77 0.35 5.37 6.69
N PHE A 78 0.97 4.95 5.60
CA PHE A 78 1.70 5.87 4.71
C PHE A 78 1.01 6.07 3.37
N ILE A 79 0.04 5.24 3.03
CA ILE A 79 -0.81 5.37 1.85
C ILE A 79 -2.24 5.48 2.34
N PHE A 80 -2.93 6.53 1.95
CA PHE A 80 -4.27 6.73 2.49
C PHE A 80 -5.18 7.51 1.55
N GLY A 81 -6.47 7.16 1.64
CA GLY A 81 -7.52 7.92 1.00
C GLY A 81 -7.71 7.67 -0.49
N PHE A 82 -7.28 6.54 -1.00
CA PHE A 82 -7.41 6.25 -2.43
C PHE A 82 -8.81 5.80 -2.79
N THR A 83 -9.34 6.40 -3.84
CA THR A 83 -10.68 6.11 -4.36
C THR A 83 -10.57 5.14 -5.53
N LYS A 84 -11.41 4.12 -5.53
CA LYS A 84 -11.47 3.14 -6.62
C LYS A 84 -12.01 3.81 -7.88
N LYS A 85 -11.25 3.72 -8.97
CA LYS A 85 -11.66 4.23 -10.27
C LYS A 85 -12.12 3.12 -11.20
N SER A 86 -11.57 1.94 -11.05
CA SER A 86 -11.96 0.76 -11.81
C SER A 86 -11.56 -0.46 -10.98
N ASP A 87 -11.82 -1.65 -11.51
CA ASP A 87 -11.45 -2.87 -10.79
C ASP A 87 -9.96 -3.01 -10.56
N THR A 88 -9.15 -2.25 -11.29
CA THR A 88 -7.68 -2.37 -11.20
C THR A 88 -7.00 -1.05 -10.86
N ARG A 89 -7.75 0.03 -10.64
CA ARG A 89 -7.10 1.33 -10.45
C ARG A 89 -7.72 2.13 -9.32
N TRP A 90 -6.86 2.75 -8.51
CA TRP A 90 -7.21 3.64 -7.41
C TRP A 90 -6.45 4.95 -7.55
N GLU A 91 -7.12 6.06 -7.26
CA GLU A 91 -6.59 7.41 -7.46
C GLU A 91 -6.99 8.34 -6.34
N ASN A 92 -6.45 9.55 -6.39
CA ASN A 92 -6.83 10.68 -5.54
C ASN A 92 -6.48 10.50 -4.06
N GLY A 93 -5.50 9.65 -3.77
CA GLY A 93 -5.00 9.50 -2.42
C GLY A 93 -3.63 10.13 -2.27
N THR A 94 -3.06 9.94 -1.11
CA THR A 94 -1.77 10.50 -0.74
C THR A 94 -0.82 9.40 -0.29
N VAL A 95 0.44 9.55 -0.68
CA VAL A 95 1.54 8.70 -0.19
C VAL A 95 2.46 9.59 0.63
N TYR A 96 2.71 9.20 1.86
CA TYR A 96 3.68 9.85 2.71
C TYR A 96 4.97 9.02 2.71
N ASP A 97 6.10 9.68 2.44
CA ASP A 97 7.40 9.03 2.43
C ASP A 97 8.17 9.39 3.71
N PRO A 98 8.31 8.46 4.65
CA PRO A 98 9.01 8.77 5.90
C PRO A 98 10.51 8.97 5.71
N LYS A 99 11.08 8.54 4.57
CA LYS A 99 12.51 8.76 4.31
C LYS A 99 12.83 10.21 4.01
N SER A 100 11.84 10.96 3.55
CA SER A 100 12.03 12.38 3.21
C SER A 100 11.11 13.30 4.00
N GLY A 101 10.05 12.78 4.61
CA GLY A 101 9.04 13.59 5.25
C GLY A 101 8.10 14.27 4.27
N ARG A 102 8.12 13.87 3.01
CA ARG A 102 7.30 14.48 1.96
C ARG A 102 6.11 13.63 1.61
N SER A 103 5.06 14.28 1.14
CA SER A 103 3.86 13.62 0.65
C SER A 103 3.73 13.82 -0.85
N TYR A 104 3.20 12.81 -1.53
CA TYR A 104 3.10 12.78 -2.97
C TYR A 104 1.71 12.37 -3.40
N SER A 105 1.32 12.84 -4.58
CA SER A 105 0.19 12.24 -5.29
C SER A 105 0.64 10.92 -5.91
N CYS A 106 -0.31 10.02 -6.08
CA CYS A 106 0.00 8.70 -6.59
C CYS A 106 -1.25 8.08 -7.18
N PHE A 107 -1.10 7.16 -8.13
CA PHE A 107 -2.17 6.22 -8.42
C PHE A 107 -1.65 4.81 -8.22
N ILE A 108 -2.56 3.89 -7.97
CA ILE A 108 -2.27 2.49 -7.70
C ILE A 108 -2.97 1.67 -8.77
N GLU A 109 -2.24 0.74 -9.36
CA GLU A 109 -2.78 -0.11 -10.43
C GLU A 109 -2.46 -1.55 -10.12
N LEU A 110 -3.50 -2.37 -10.06
CA LEU A 110 -3.36 -3.80 -9.87
C LEU A 110 -3.07 -4.44 -11.21
N GLN A 111 -1.93 -5.10 -11.32
CA GLN A 111 -1.47 -5.73 -12.56
C GLN A 111 -1.51 -7.24 -12.40
N GLY A 112 -2.72 -7.79 -12.29
CA GLY A 112 -2.90 -9.20 -12.00
C GLY A 112 -2.97 -9.45 -10.50
N PRO A 113 -3.10 -10.72 -10.08
CA PRO A 113 -3.32 -11.04 -8.67
C PRO A 113 -2.13 -10.82 -7.77
N ASP A 114 -0.91 -10.82 -8.33
CA ASP A 114 0.30 -10.84 -7.52
C ASP A 114 1.22 -9.65 -7.73
N ARG A 115 0.80 -8.65 -8.48
CA ARG A 115 1.63 -7.49 -8.76
C ARG A 115 0.82 -6.21 -8.69
N ILE A 116 1.41 -5.19 -8.09
CA ILE A 116 0.80 -3.88 -8.02
C ILE A 116 1.83 -2.84 -8.44
N LYS A 117 1.35 -1.83 -9.15
CA LYS A 117 2.17 -0.70 -9.57
C LYS A 117 1.70 0.54 -8.86
N LEU A 118 2.63 1.29 -8.29
CA LEU A 118 2.37 2.59 -7.72
C LEU A 118 3.15 3.62 -8.51
N ARG A 119 2.46 4.64 -8.97
CA ARG A 119 3.14 5.73 -9.65
C ARG A 119 2.99 6.99 -8.82
N GLY A 120 4.08 7.34 -8.14
CA GLY A 120 4.13 8.54 -7.31
C GLY A 120 4.69 9.69 -8.11
N PHE A 121 4.16 10.89 -7.89
CA PHE A 121 4.59 12.07 -8.63
C PHE A 121 4.37 13.33 -7.81
N LEU A 122 5.19 14.34 -8.14
CA LEU A 122 5.03 15.70 -7.67
C LEU A 122 4.54 16.51 -8.86
N GLY A 123 3.37 17.08 -8.76
CA GLY A 123 2.84 17.93 -9.80
C GLY A 123 2.10 17.16 -10.88
N ASN A 124 2.80 16.34 -11.66
CA ASN A 124 2.13 15.59 -12.72
C ASN A 124 2.75 14.21 -12.91
N ALA A 125 1.97 13.31 -13.54
CA ALA A 125 2.35 11.92 -13.69
C ALA A 125 3.56 11.71 -14.62
N LEU A 126 3.86 12.66 -15.49
CA LEU A 126 5.00 12.55 -16.38
C LEU A 126 6.33 12.68 -15.65
N MET A 127 6.32 13.33 -14.50
CA MET A 127 7.51 13.53 -13.67
C MET A 127 7.65 12.44 -12.61
N GLY A 128 6.76 11.45 -12.61
CA GLY A 128 6.69 10.46 -11.56
C GLY A 128 7.62 9.29 -11.73
N ARG A 129 7.65 8.46 -10.71
CA ARG A 129 8.39 7.20 -10.71
C ARG A 129 7.44 6.05 -10.48
N ASN A 130 7.77 4.91 -11.07
CA ASN A 130 7.01 3.69 -10.88
C ASN A 130 7.65 2.83 -9.80
N TYR A 131 6.82 2.29 -8.92
CA TYR A 131 7.23 1.31 -7.93
C TYR A 131 6.37 0.07 -8.14
N PHE A 132 6.97 -1.09 -7.99
CA PHE A 132 6.25 -2.35 -8.17
C PHE A 132 6.36 -3.17 -6.90
N TRP A 133 5.23 -3.70 -6.47
CA TRP A 133 5.16 -4.58 -5.31
C TRP A 133 4.68 -5.95 -5.75
N ALA A 134 5.20 -6.98 -5.10
CA ALA A 134 4.78 -8.36 -5.32
C ALA A 134 3.94 -8.80 -4.12
N ARG A 135 2.95 -9.65 -4.40
CA ARG A 135 2.10 -10.19 -3.35
C ARG A 135 2.96 -10.97 -2.36
N ALA A 136 2.78 -10.68 -1.06
CA ALA A 136 3.40 -11.44 0.00
C ALA A 136 2.32 -12.28 0.68
N ASN A 137 2.70 -13.49 1.10
CA ASN A 137 1.74 -14.39 1.76
C ASN A 137 2.11 -14.57 3.22
#